data_880bb92e86caf764aa18f082a42af480
#
_entry.id   880bb92e86caf764aa18f082a42af480
#
_cell.length_a   1.000
_cell.length_b   1.000
_cell.length_c   1.000
_cell.angle_alpha   90.00
_cell.angle_beta   90.00
_cell.angle_gamma   90.00
#
_symmetry.space_group_name_H-M   'P 1'
#
loop_
_entity.id
_entity.type
_entity.pdbx_description
1 polymer ?
#
loop_
_entity_poly.entity_id
_entity_poly.type
_entity_poly.pdbx_seq_one_letter_code
_entity_poly.pdbx_strand_id
1 'polypeptide(L)'
;MSISRQNLSVVIVTLKSEHVIHQCIKSINKDILITVIENSGNFKFKDDLETKYQNVNCILSYKNLGMGSGNNLGIKLSKADYVLLLNPDVILEYNTIDQLILASETISDFTILSPISKDNSYPNYKLDNNGKVSNKINLPFKVKSVDGFAMLLNKKKINIIIENESGNDHNNGNYFDENFFMYLENDDLCKRIIYNG
;
A
#
# COMPACT_ATOMS: atom_id res chain seq x y z
N MET A 1 18.24 -3.43 5.45
CA MET A 1 17.63 -4.52 6.26
C MET A 1 16.71 -5.30 5.35
N SER A 2 16.64 -6.61 5.50
CA SER A 2 15.64 -7.45 4.82
C SER A 2 14.26 -7.24 5.43
N ILE A 3 13.21 -7.46 4.65
CA ILE A 3 11.83 -7.45 5.17
C ILE A 3 11.62 -8.62 6.10
N SER A 4 10.90 -8.38 7.17
CA SER A 4 10.37 -9.38 8.08
C SER A 4 9.00 -8.89 8.58
N ARG A 5 8.22 -9.77 9.19
CA ARG A 5 6.93 -9.36 9.74
C ARG A 5 7.07 -8.32 10.87
N GLN A 6 8.24 -8.23 11.55
CA GLN A 6 8.49 -7.28 12.63
C GLN A 6 8.73 -5.85 12.13
N ASN A 7 9.25 -5.67 10.91
CA ASN A 7 9.48 -4.34 10.31
C ASN A 7 8.51 -4.02 9.15
N LEU A 8 7.42 -4.79 9.06
CA LEU A 8 6.29 -4.60 8.14
C LEU A 8 5.05 -4.18 8.92
N SER A 9 4.30 -3.22 8.39
CA SER A 9 2.96 -2.88 8.84
C SER A 9 2.00 -2.80 7.66
N VAL A 10 0.71 -2.82 7.95
CA VAL A 10 -0.35 -2.63 6.95
C VAL A 10 -1.06 -1.31 7.20
N VAL A 11 -1.41 -0.59 6.14
CA VAL A 11 -2.26 0.60 6.17
C VAL A 11 -3.50 0.34 5.31
N ILE A 12 -4.67 0.63 5.87
CA ILE A 12 -5.97 0.50 5.20
C ILE A 12 -6.71 1.82 5.34
N VAL A 13 -7.03 2.46 4.21
CA VAL A 13 -7.92 3.63 4.20
C VAL A 13 -9.34 3.16 3.96
N THR A 14 -10.29 3.60 4.80
CA THR A 14 -11.69 3.15 4.74
C THR A 14 -12.65 4.32 4.78
N LEU A 15 -13.74 4.20 4.04
CA LEU A 15 -14.88 5.10 4.07
C LEU A 15 -16.16 4.28 3.94
N LYS A 16 -16.91 4.10 5.04
CA LYS A 16 -18.15 3.31 5.06
C LYS A 16 -17.97 1.87 4.53
N SER A 17 -16.84 1.23 4.90
CA SER A 17 -16.46 -0.11 4.41
C SER A 17 -16.63 -1.21 5.47
N GLU A 18 -17.55 -0.99 6.44
CA GLU A 18 -17.80 -1.92 7.56
C GLU A 18 -18.13 -3.34 7.09
N HIS A 19 -18.77 -3.45 5.93
CA HIS A 19 -19.23 -4.73 5.37
C HIS A 19 -18.13 -5.60 4.76
N VAL A 20 -16.96 -5.02 4.40
CA VAL A 20 -15.87 -5.75 3.71
C VAL A 20 -14.58 -5.83 4.53
N ILE A 21 -14.23 -4.81 5.29
CA ILE A 21 -12.91 -4.68 5.95
C ILE A 21 -12.56 -5.85 6.87
N HIS A 22 -13.55 -6.50 7.47
CA HIS A 22 -13.30 -7.64 8.36
C HIS A 22 -12.67 -8.84 7.65
N GLN A 23 -12.97 -9.07 6.39
CA GLN A 23 -12.34 -10.13 5.60
C GLN A 23 -10.91 -9.75 5.24
N CYS A 24 -10.68 -8.49 4.89
CA CYS A 24 -9.34 -7.95 4.66
C CYS A 24 -8.45 -8.16 5.89
N ILE A 25 -8.87 -7.66 7.06
CA ILE A 25 -8.10 -7.78 8.31
C ILE A 25 -7.81 -9.24 8.67
N LYS A 26 -8.78 -10.14 8.52
CA LYS A 26 -8.61 -11.57 8.80
C LYS A 26 -7.64 -12.27 7.86
N SER A 27 -7.42 -11.74 6.66
CA SER A 27 -6.45 -12.28 5.69
C SER A 27 -5.01 -11.88 5.99
N ILE A 28 -4.79 -10.94 6.93
CA ILE A 28 -3.49 -10.46 7.35
C ILE A 28 -3.02 -11.26 8.57
N ASN A 29 -1.73 -11.59 8.64
CA ASN A 29 -1.13 -12.27 9.79
C ASN A 29 -1.31 -11.44 11.06
N LYS A 30 -1.71 -12.09 12.16
CA LYS A 30 -2.07 -11.41 13.43
C LYS A 30 -0.89 -10.73 14.14
N ASP A 31 0.33 -11.09 13.81
CA ASP A 31 1.58 -10.52 14.31
C ASP A 31 1.99 -9.23 13.58
N ILE A 32 1.25 -8.83 12.53
CA ILE A 32 1.49 -7.60 11.79
C ILE A 32 0.56 -6.50 12.29
N LEU A 33 1.11 -5.33 12.59
CA LEU A 33 0.34 -4.16 12.99
C LEU A 33 -0.42 -3.57 11.79
N ILE A 34 -1.69 -3.22 12.02
CA ILE A 34 -2.57 -2.65 11.02
C ILE A 34 -3.01 -1.26 11.50
N THR A 35 -2.73 -0.25 10.68
CA THR A 35 -3.28 1.10 10.89
C THR A 35 -4.45 1.30 9.93
N VAL A 36 -5.63 1.53 10.47
CA VAL A 36 -6.84 1.86 9.69
C VAL A 36 -7.07 3.36 9.77
N ILE A 37 -7.13 4.03 8.62
CA ILE A 37 -7.53 5.44 8.52
C ILE A 37 -9.02 5.47 8.17
N GLU A 38 -9.84 5.87 9.12
CA GLU A 38 -11.29 5.89 8.99
C GLU A 38 -11.75 7.30 8.58
N ASN A 39 -12.18 7.44 7.32
CA ASN A 39 -12.46 8.71 6.67
C ASN A 39 -13.88 9.26 6.87
N SER A 40 -14.75 8.58 7.62
CA SER A 40 -16.13 9.06 7.88
C SER A 40 -16.34 9.63 9.30
N GLY A 41 -15.36 9.48 10.19
CA GLY A 41 -15.46 9.90 11.58
C GLY A 41 -16.34 8.98 12.42
N ASN A 42 -16.50 7.71 12.06
CA ASN A 42 -17.35 6.74 12.73
C ASN A 42 -16.67 6.15 13.98
N PHE A 43 -16.93 6.75 15.16
CA PHE A 43 -16.39 6.29 16.45
C PHE A 43 -16.79 4.85 16.79
N LYS A 44 -18.05 4.48 16.50
CA LYS A 44 -18.53 3.13 16.79
C LYS A 44 -17.73 2.10 15.98
N PHE A 45 -17.50 2.39 14.72
CA PHE A 45 -16.73 1.49 13.86
C PHE A 45 -15.26 1.37 14.31
N LYS A 46 -14.63 2.48 14.73
CA LYS A 46 -13.31 2.44 15.36
C LYS A 46 -13.29 1.52 16.58
N ASP A 47 -14.22 1.72 17.52
CA ASP A 47 -14.30 0.94 18.76
C ASP A 47 -14.51 -0.55 18.49
N ASP A 48 -15.42 -0.88 17.56
CA ASP A 48 -15.68 -2.25 17.11
C ASP A 48 -14.40 -2.92 16.51
N LEU A 49 -13.62 -2.19 15.72
CA LEU A 49 -12.38 -2.74 15.13
C LEU A 49 -11.31 -3.00 16.18
N GLU A 50 -11.02 -2.01 17.06
CA GLU A 50 -9.98 -2.11 18.07
C GLU A 50 -10.33 -3.12 19.18
N THR A 51 -11.60 -3.27 19.51
CA THR A 51 -12.09 -4.31 20.43
C THR A 51 -11.91 -5.72 19.83
N LYS A 52 -12.17 -5.86 18.53
CA LYS A 52 -12.19 -7.16 17.86
C LYS A 52 -10.80 -7.63 17.44
N TYR A 53 -9.88 -6.72 17.13
CA TYR A 53 -8.57 -7.03 16.59
C TYR A 53 -7.46 -6.31 17.37
N GLN A 54 -6.70 -7.05 18.17
CA GLN A 54 -5.64 -6.49 19.04
C GLN A 54 -4.48 -5.86 18.27
N ASN A 55 -4.29 -6.23 17.00
CA ASN A 55 -3.26 -5.69 16.12
C ASN A 55 -3.74 -4.53 15.23
N VAL A 56 -4.95 -4.03 15.45
CA VAL A 56 -5.52 -2.89 14.71
C VAL A 56 -5.48 -1.63 15.57
N ASN A 57 -4.97 -0.56 14.98
CA ASN A 57 -5.09 0.81 15.48
C ASN A 57 -5.88 1.63 14.47
N CYS A 58 -7.06 2.13 14.85
CA CYS A 58 -7.94 2.88 13.97
C CYS A 58 -7.88 4.38 14.29
N ILE A 59 -7.53 5.18 13.30
CA ILE A 59 -7.40 6.63 13.37
C ILE A 59 -8.56 7.28 12.64
N LEU A 60 -9.31 8.14 13.34
CA LEU A 60 -10.37 8.91 12.73
C LEU A 60 -9.82 10.17 12.10
N SER A 61 -10.08 10.40 10.82
CA SER A 61 -9.65 11.61 10.11
C SER A 61 -10.60 12.81 10.27
N TYR A 62 -11.77 12.59 10.84
CA TYR A 62 -12.86 13.60 11.02
C TYR A 62 -13.38 14.24 9.71
N LYS A 63 -12.79 13.94 8.58
CA LYS A 63 -13.23 14.34 7.24
C LYS A 63 -12.75 13.29 6.23
N ASN A 64 -13.41 13.24 5.08
CA ASN A 64 -12.92 12.40 3.99
C ASN A 64 -11.68 13.02 3.35
N LEU A 65 -10.51 12.42 3.59
CA LEU A 65 -9.22 12.84 3.04
C LEU A 65 -9.00 12.37 1.58
N GLY A 66 -9.82 11.44 1.09
CA GLY A 66 -9.52 10.66 -0.12
C GLY A 66 -8.52 9.54 0.15
N MET A 67 -8.10 8.84 -0.92
CA MET A 67 -7.21 7.68 -0.81
C MET A 67 -5.75 8.10 -0.61
N GLY A 68 -5.24 9.02 -1.43
CA GLY A 68 -3.84 9.46 -1.37
C GLY A 68 -3.47 10.07 -0.01
N SER A 69 -4.22 11.08 0.45
CA SER A 69 -3.96 11.74 1.75
C SER A 69 -4.22 10.80 2.94
N GLY A 70 -5.21 9.90 2.84
CA GLY A 70 -5.44 8.87 3.86
C GLY A 70 -4.25 7.91 3.97
N ASN A 71 -3.73 7.43 2.87
CA ASN A 71 -2.53 6.59 2.83
C ASN A 71 -1.30 7.36 3.34
N ASN A 72 -1.10 8.62 2.97
CA ASN A 72 -0.03 9.47 3.49
C ASN A 72 -0.06 9.54 5.03
N LEU A 73 -1.24 9.76 5.60
CA LEU A 73 -1.42 9.78 7.06
C LEU A 73 -1.04 8.44 7.68
N GLY A 74 -1.54 7.32 7.14
CA GLY A 74 -1.23 5.98 7.64
C GLY A 74 0.26 5.64 7.55
N ILE A 75 0.92 5.96 6.43
CA ILE A 75 2.36 5.74 6.24
C ILE A 75 3.19 6.57 7.23
N LYS A 76 2.82 7.83 7.46
CA LYS A 76 3.49 8.72 8.42
C LYS A 76 3.38 8.21 9.86
N LEU A 77 2.24 7.64 10.24
CA LEU A 77 2.00 7.08 11.57
C LEU A 77 2.69 5.72 11.78
N SER A 78 2.95 4.98 10.71
CA SER A 78 3.65 3.70 10.79
C SER A 78 5.12 3.89 11.16
N LYS A 79 5.59 3.13 12.18
CA LYS A 79 7.00 3.05 12.58
C LYS A 79 7.78 1.98 11.80
N ALA A 80 7.11 1.16 10.99
CA ALA A 80 7.74 0.11 10.22
C ALA A 80 8.55 0.69 9.04
N ASP A 81 9.61 -0.01 8.64
CA ASP A 81 10.43 0.33 7.47
C ASP A 81 9.69 0.06 6.15
N TYR A 82 8.79 -0.92 6.19
CA TYR A 82 7.98 -1.35 5.05
C TYR A 82 6.50 -1.24 5.38
N VAL A 83 5.72 -0.73 4.43
CA VAL A 83 4.28 -0.54 4.59
C VAL A 83 3.55 -1.19 3.43
N LEU A 84 2.66 -2.13 3.74
CA LEU A 84 1.73 -2.70 2.77
C LEU A 84 0.43 -1.90 2.82
N LEU A 85 0.15 -1.16 1.75
CA LEU A 85 -1.14 -0.50 1.56
C LEU A 85 -2.12 -1.52 1.03
N LEU A 86 -3.31 -1.58 1.61
CA LEU A 86 -4.40 -2.43 1.14
C LEU A 86 -5.72 -1.66 1.10
N ASN A 87 -6.50 -1.88 0.06
CA ASN A 87 -7.89 -1.46 0.08
C ASN A 87 -8.71 -2.33 1.04
N PRO A 88 -9.79 -1.81 1.65
CA PRO A 88 -10.56 -2.51 2.68
C PRO A 88 -11.30 -3.75 2.16
N ASP A 89 -11.45 -3.91 0.85
CA ASP A 89 -12.10 -5.03 0.15
C ASP A 89 -11.13 -6.07 -0.41
N VAL A 90 -9.82 -5.90 -0.21
CA VAL A 90 -8.80 -6.87 -0.63
C VAL A 90 -8.73 -8.03 0.37
N ILE A 91 -8.69 -9.25 -0.15
CA ILE A 91 -8.44 -10.47 0.63
C ILE A 91 -7.13 -11.07 0.14
N LEU A 92 -6.12 -11.09 1.02
CA LEU A 92 -4.84 -11.72 0.72
C LEU A 92 -4.97 -13.25 0.78
N GLU A 93 -4.33 -13.95 -0.15
CA GLU A 93 -4.13 -15.38 -0.01
C GLU A 93 -3.20 -15.69 1.15
N TYR A 94 -3.35 -16.89 1.72
CA TYR A 94 -2.69 -17.32 2.96
C TYR A 94 -1.18 -17.01 3.03
N ASN A 95 -0.45 -17.14 1.93
CA ASN A 95 1.00 -16.95 1.89
C ASN A 95 1.45 -15.66 1.17
N THR A 96 0.53 -14.75 0.84
CA THR A 96 0.87 -13.56 0.04
C THR A 96 1.96 -12.72 0.68
N ILE A 97 1.89 -12.47 1.99
CA ILE A 97 2.89 -11.66 2.70
C ILE A 97 4.25 -12.38 2.71
N ASP A 98 4.27 -13.69 2.95
CA ASP A 98 5.52 -14.46 2.93
C ASP A 98 6.15 -14.49 1.53
N GLN A 99 5.33 -14.52 0.47
CA GLN A 99 5.81 -14.42 -0.91
C GLN A 99 6.34 -13.02 -1.24
N LEU A 100 5.77 -11.95 -0.70
CA LEU A 100 6.31 -10.60 -0.83
C LEU A 100 7.65 -10.45 -0.11
N ILE A 101 7.80 -11.04 1.08
CA ILE A 101 9.06 -11.09 1.81
C ILE A 101 10.13 -11.82 0.99
N LEU A 102 9.81 -13.01 0.48
CA LEU A 102 10.73 -13.79 -0.36
C LEU A 102 11.09 -13.06 -1.66
N ALA A 103 10.14 -12.42 -2.31
CA ALA A 103 10.40 -11.60 -3.51
C ALA A 103 11.37 -10.45 -3.20
N SER A 104 11.26 -9.83 -2.03
CA SER A 104 12.16 -8.76 -1.60
C SER A 104 13.61 -9.21 -1.39
N GLU A 105 13.82 -10.47 -1.03
CA GLU A 105 15.16 -11.05 -0.94
C GLU A 105 15.79 -11.23 -2.33
N THR A 106 14.96 -11.55 -3.32
CA THR A 106 15.39 -11.71 -4.72
C THR A 106 15.66 -10.35 -5.37
N ILE A 107 14.86 -9.32 -5.06
CA ILE A 107 15.01 -7.95 -5.57
C ILE A 107 15.30 -7.02 -4.38
N SER A 108 16.54 -7.07 -3.88
CA SER A 108 16.95 -6.29 -2.70
C SER A 108 16.85 -4.77 -2.88
N ASP A 109 16.72 -4.31 -4.13
CA ASP A 109 16.69 -2.89 -4.52
C ASP A 109 15.30 -2.41 -4.97
N PHE A 110 14.23 -3.04 -4.52
CA PHE A 110 12.88 -2.61 -4.86
C PHE A 110 12.45 -1.33 -4.12
N THR A 111 11.62 -0.52 -4.76
CA THR A 111 10.94 0.64 -4.17
C THR A 111 9.49 0.32 -3.86
N ILE A 112 8.79 -0.33 -4.79
CA ILE A 112 7.42 -0.85 -4.63
C ILE A 112 7.39 -2.30 -5.12
N LEU A 113 6.72 -3.18 -4.37
CA LEU A 113 6.29 -4.51 -4.80
C LEU A 113 4.77 -4.59 -4.71
N SER A 114 4.16 -5.35 -5.61
CA SER A 114 2.72 -5.63 -5.56
C SER A 114 2.47 -7.12 -5.78
N PRO A 115 1.57 -7.75 -5.01
CA PRO A 115 1.10 -9.07 -5.35
C PRO A 115 0.28 -9.02 -6.64
N ILE A 116 0.21 -10.11 -7.37
CA ILE A 116 -0.59 -10.22 -8.58
C ILE A 116 -2.01 -10.62 -8.21
N SER A 117 -3.01 -9.93 -8.81
CA SER A 117 -4.42 -10.33 -8.67
C SER A 117 -4.64 -11.73 -9.25
N LYS A 118 -5.49 -12.53 -8.59
CA LYS A 118 -5.97 -13.81 -9.16
C LYS A 118 -6.94 -13.63 -10.31
N ASP A 119 -7.54 -12.46 -10.43
CA ASP A 119 -8.43 -12.14 -11.56
C ASP A 119 -7.59 -11.87 -12.81
N ASN A 120 -7.47 -12.89 -13.64
CA ASN A 120 -6.73 -12.80 -14.91
C ASN A 120 -7.40 -11.87 -15.93
N SER A 121 -8.67 -11.50 -15.74
CA SER A 121 -9.37 -10.55 -16.61
C SER A 121 -8.98 -9.11 -16.33
N TYR A 122 -8.41 -8.86 -15.14
CA TYR A 122 -7.98 -7.53 -14.70
C TYR A 122 -6.56 -7.58 -14.11
N PRO A 123 -5.51 -7.48 -14.93
CA PRO A 123 -4.14 -7.40 -14.43
C PRO A 123 -3.96 -6.09 -13.65
N ASN A 124 -3.51 -6.20 -12.39
CA ASN A 124 -3.31 -5.05 -11.51
C ASN A 124 -1.96 -4.36 -11.71
N TYR A 125 -1.44 -4.40 -12.93
CA TYR A 125 -0.16 -3.78 -13.31
C TYR A 125 -0.16 -3.36 -14.77
N LYS A 126 0.69 -2.39 -15.12
CA LYS A 126 0.93 -1.94 -16.50
C LYS A 126 2.37 -2.26 -16.87
N LEU A 127 2.57 -2.91 -18.01
CA LEU A 127 3.91 -3.20 -18.57
C LEU A 127 4.46 -2.00 -19.33
N ASP A 128 5.80 -1.93 -19.38
CA ASP A 128 6.49 -1.02 -20.30
C ASP A 128 6.30 -1.50 -21.74
N ASN A 129 5.98 -0.56 -22.66
CA ASN A 129 5.95 -0.74 -24.11
C ASN A 129 5.23 -2.01 -24.59
N ASN A 130 3.90 -1.93 -24.80
CA ASN A 130 3.11 -2.93 -25.59
C ASN A 130 3.53 -4.40 -25.38
N GLY A 131 4.17 -4.70 -24.24
CA GLY A 131 4.76 -5.97 -23.96
C GLY A 131 3.69 -7.03 -23.87
N LYS A 132 3.64 -7.90 -24.85
CA LYS A 132 2.96 -9.18 -24.71
C LYS A 132 3.68 -9.92 -23.59
N VAL A 133 2.98 -10.08 -22.48
CA VAL A 133 3.42 -10.99 -21.41
C VAL A 133 3.68 -12.34 -22.07
N SER A 134 4.93 -12.80 -22.09
CA SER A 134 5.23 -14.15 -22.55
C SER A 134 4.46 -15.14 -21.65
N ASN A 135 3.98 -16.25 -22.19
CA ASN A 135 3.20 -17.25 -21.46
C ASN A 135 3.92 -17.88 -20.24
N LYS A 136 5.15 -17.46 -19.94
CA LYS A 136 5.94 -17.81 -18.74
C LYS A 136 6.57 -16.54 -18.19
N ILE A 137 5.91 -15.90 -17.23
CA ILE A 137 6.52 -14.81 -16.45
C ILE A 137 7.19 -15.44 -15.24
N ASN A 138 8.51 -15.25 -15.15
CA ASN A 138 9.23 -15.56 -13.91
C ASN A 138 8.95 -14.44 -12.91
N LEU A 139 8.39 -14.76 -11.76
CA LEU A 139 8.18 -13.83 -10.65
C LEU A 139 9.47 -13.68 -9.84
N PRO A 140 9.76 -12.51 -9.33
CA PRO A 140 9.13 -11.21 -9.60
C PRO A 140 9.61 -10.60 -10.93
N PHE A 141 8.82 -9.66 -11.51
CA PHE A 141 9.19 -8.95 -12.75
C PHE A 141 8.91 -7.44 -12.65
N LYS A 142 9.63 -6.64 -13.47
CA LYS A 142 9.50 -5.18 -13.48
C LYS A 142 8.27 -4.74 -14.27
N VAL A 143 7.57 -3.72 -13.75
CA VAL A 143 6.36 -3.14 -14.35
C VAL A 143 6.46 -1.62 -14.37
N LYS A 144 5.64 -0.97 -15.20
CA LYS A 144 5.55 0.49 -15.28
C LYS A 144 4.75 1.09 -14.14
N SER A 145 3.65 0.47 -13.75
CA SER A 145 2.85 0.85 -12.59
C SER A 145 2.08 -0.34 -12.06
N VAL A 146 1.64 -0.21 -10.82
CA VAL A 146 0.76 -1.15 -10.13
C VAL A 146 -0.48 -0.43 -9.63
N ASP A 147 -1.59 -1.16 -9.50
CA ASP A 147 -2.81 -0.59 -8.93
C ASP A 147 -2.69 -0.39 -7.42
N GLY A 148 -3.33 0.68 -6.93
CA GLY A 148 -3.23 1.13 -5.55
C GLY A 148 -3.87 0.23 -4.50
N PHE A 149 -4.58 -0.84 -4.90
CA PHE A 149 -5.30 -1.67 -3.95
C PHE A 149 -4.40 -2.61 -3.11
N ALA A 150 -3.17 -2.89 -3.56
CA ALA A 150 -2.18 -3.66 -2.80
C ALA A 150 -0.76 -3.25 -3.21
N MET A 151 -0.09 -2.43 -2.39
CA MET A 151 1.25 -1.90 -2.68
C MET A 151 2.14 -2.03 -1.45
N LEU A 152 3.22 -2.81 -1.54
CA LEU A 152 4.26 -2.87 -0.52
C LEU A 152 5.32 -1.82 -0.81
N LEU A 153 5.46 -0.86 0.09
CA LEU A 153 6.35 0.29 -0.01
C LEU A 153 7.63 0.09 0.80
N ASN A 154 8.79 0.35 0.19
CA ASN A 154 10.05 0.53 0.89
C ASN A 154 10.19 2.01 1.27
N LYS A 155 9.83 2.36 2.51
CA LYS A 155 9.80 3.76 2.98
C LYS A 155 11.14 4.46 2.82
N LYS A 156 12.24 3.79 3.15
CA LYS A 156 13.58 4.38 3.04
C LYS A 156 13.89 4.83 1.62
N LYS A 157 13.56 4.01 0.63
CA LYS A 157 13.81 4.36 -0.77
C LYS A 157 12.91 5.47 -1.28
N ILE A 158 11.62 5.40 -0.95
CA ILE A 158 10.67 6.44 -1.35
C ILE A 158 11.03 7.78 -0.70
N ASN A 159 11.45 7.79 0.57
CA ASN A 159 11.87 9.02 1.25
C ASN A 159 13.05 9.71 0.53
N ILE A 160 14.04 8.94 0.06
CA ILE A 160 15.16 9.49 -0.73
C ILE A 160 14.65 10.16 -2.01
N ILE A 161 13.69 9.54 -2.69
CA ILE A 161 13.09 10.09 -3.91
C ILE A 161 12.34 11.39 -3.59
N ILE A 162 11.51 11.39 -2.56
CA ILE A 162 10.73 12.56 -2.12
C ILE A 162 11.66 13.71 -1.69
N GLU A 163 12.73 13.43 -0.96
CA GLU A 163 13.72 14.42 -0.55
C GLU A 163 14.40 15.07 -1.76
N ASN A 164 14.71 14.31 -2.80
CA ASN A 164 15.27 14.80 -4.05
C ASN A 164 14.27 15.65 -4.85
N GLU A 165 12.96 15.36 -4.74
CA GLU A 165 11.89 16.14 -5.36
C GLU A 165 11.61 17.47 -4.64
N SER A 166 11.96 17.60 -3.36
CA SER A 166 11.64 18.75 -2.50
C SER A 166 12.26 20.08 -2.95
N GLY A 167 13.15 20.06 -3.95
CA GLY A 167 13.58 21.28 -4.66
C GLY A 167 12.51 21.88 -5.60
N ASN A 168 11.45 21.13 -5.91
CA ASN A 168 10.31 21.54 -6.73
C ASN A 168 9.03 21.33 -5.90
N ASP A 169 8.54 22.36 -5.32
CA ASP A 169 7.48 22.52 -4.30
C ASP A 169 6.11 21.81 -4.53
N HIS A 170 6.06 20.74 -5.33
CA HIS A 170 4.81 20.17 -5.83
C HIS A 170 4.15 19.15 -4.89
N ASN A 171 4.84 18.56 -3.92
CA ASN A 171 4.28 17.44 -3.15
C ASN A 171 4.46 17.51 -1.63
N ASN A 172 4.95 18.63 -1.06
CA ASN A 172 5.09 18.85 0.40
C ASN A 172 5.73 17.67 1.18
N GLY A 173 6.60 16.86 0.55
CA GLY A 173 7.21 15.68 1.16
C GLY A 173 6.25 14.52 1.39
N ASN A 174 5.16 14.43 0.64
CA ASN A 174 4.18 13.35 0.72
C ASN A 174 4.50 12.19 -0.25
N TYR A 175 4.08 10.98 0.10
CA TYR A 175 4.18 9.79 -0.76
C TYR A 175 3.27 9.94 -1.98
N PHE A 176 2.00 10.23 -1.73
CA PHE A 176 0.99 10.49 -2.75
C PHE A 176 0.72 11.99 -2.83
N ASP A 177 0.58 12.49 -4.06
CA ASP A 177 0.19 13.87 -4.30
C ASP A 177 -1.26 14.08 -3.83
N GLU A 178 -1.46 15.01 -2.90
CA GLU A 178 -2.77 15.29 -2.28
C GLU A 178 -3.74 15.99 -3.23
N ASN A 179 -3.29 16.46 -4.39
CA ASN A 179 -4.16 16.95 -5.45
C ASN A 179 -5.00 15.83 -6.10
N PHE A 180 -4.54 14.57 -6.02
CA PHE A 180 -5.36 13.41 -6.39
C PHE A 180 -6.22 12.97 -5.21
N PHE A 181 -7.50 13.31 -5.26
CA PHE A 181 -8.45 12.89 -4.22
C PHE A 181 -8.72 11.39 -4.27
N MET A 182 -8.90 10.85 -5.47
CA MET A 182 -9.16 9.44 -5.75
C MET A 182 -8.79 9.12 -7.21
N TYR A 183 -8.13 7.97 -7.40
CA TYR A 183 -7.57 7.49 -8.66
C TYR A 183 -6.37 8.31 -9.18
N LEU A 184 -5.48 7.62 -9.88
CA LEU A 184 -4.22 8.08 -10.45
C LEU A 184 -3.10 8.43 -9.45
N GLU A 185 -3.35 8.50 -8.16
CA GLU A 185 -2.34 8.74 -7.13
C GLU A 185 -1.23 7.65 -7.14
N ASN A 186 -1.60 6.39 -7.39
CA ASN A 186 -0.67 5.27 -7.55
C ASN A 186 0.15 5.36 -8.84
N ASP A 187 -0.48 5.74 -9.94
CA ASP A 187 0.20 5.94 -11.24
C ASP A 187 1.20 7.10 -11.15
N ASP A 188 0.85 8.18 -10.48
CA ASP A 188 1.72 9.32 -10.22
C ASP A 188 2.95 8.90 -9.41
N LEU A 189 2.75 8.23 -8.27
CA LEU A 189 3.86 7.74 -7.44
C LEU A 189 4.78 6.79 -8.23
N CYS A 190 4.22 5.85 -9.00
CA CYS A 190 5.01 4.94 -9.83
C CYS A 190 5.85 5.69 -10.88
N LYS A 191 5.27 6.72 -11.53
CA LYS A 191 6.00 7.55 -12.50
C LYS A 191 7.14 8.33 -11.84
N ARG A 192 6.90 8.95 -10.68
CA ARG A 192 7.92 9.70 -9.95
C ARG A 192 9.08 8.79 -9.54
N ILE A 193 8.79 7.57 -9.07
CA ILE A 193 9.80 6.57 -8.73
C ILE A 193 10.63 6.18 -9.96
N ILE A 194 10.01 5.93 -11.11
CA ILE A 194 10.73 5.55 -12.34
C ILE A 194 11.58 6.70 -12.88
N TYR A 195 11.10 7.93 -12.73
CA TYR A 195 11.81 9.12 -13.25
C TYR A 195 13.03 9.49 -12.39
N ASN A 196 12.95 9.29 -11.07
CA ASN A 196 13.97 9.73 -10.10
C ASN A 196 14.84 8.57 -9.54
N GLY A 197 14.56 7.34 -9.88
CA GLY A 197 15.27 6.13 -9.44
C GLY A 197 15.82 5.35 -10.59
#